data_50b1a5af4292c2f34207d6835824c9ed
#
_entry.id   50b1a5af4292c2f34207d6835824c9ed
#
_cell.length_a   1.000
_cell.length_b   1.000
_cell.length_c   1.000
_cell.angle_alpha   90.00
_cell.angle_beta   90.00
_cell.angle_gamma   90.00
#
_symmetry.space_group_name_H-M   'P 1'
#
loop_
_entity.id
_entity.type
_entity.pdbx_description
1 polymer ?
#
loop_
_entity_poly.entity_id
_entity_poly.type
_entity_poly.pdbx_seq_one_letter_code
_entity_poly.pdbx_strand_id
1 'polypeptide(L)'
;MGEFTPGNDEQVKQLETIFQALENYSYLPIWIHTFYPVTSNEINILMELTKKYPKVSVIFGHIGGYNWMNIIDFVKETPNAYLDLSASFSSLVVKMAITEVPNKCLYSSDAPYGEPLLNKQMIEYLCKDKEIIDNILGGNILKLFNLNS
;
A
#
# COMPACT_ATOMS: atom_id res chain seq x y z
N MET A 1 -5.85 -8.80 -5.21
CA MET A 1 -5.53 -9.07 -6.63
C MET A 1 -4.30 -8.24 -6.99
N GLY A 2 -3.36 -8.76 -7.73
CA GLY A 2 -2.10 -8.11 -8.10
C GLY A 2 -0.91 -8.88 -7.54
N GLU A 3 0.31 -8.43 -7.62
CA GLU A 3 0.72 -7.05 -7.87
C GLU A 3 0.60 -6.68 -9.36
N PHE A 4 0.07 -5.49 -9.65
CA PHE A 4 0.07 -4.92 -11.00
C PHE A 4 1.21 -3.91 -11.12
N THR A 5 2.02 -4.04 -12.14
CA THR A 5 3.17 -3.15 -12.40
C THR A 5 2.92 -2.37 -13.71
N PRO A 6 2.20 -1.24 -13.66
CA PRO A 6 1.99 -0.43 -14.85
C PRO A 6 3.31 0.24 -15.26
N GLY A 7 3.59 0.24 -16.56
CA GLY A 7 4.82 0.81 -17.12
C GLY A 7 4.63 2.14 -17.83
N ASN A 8 3.40 2.67 -17.88
CA ASN A 8 3.08 3.97 -18.49
C ASN A 8 1.64 4.39 -18.13
N ASP A 9 1.31 5.67 -18.40
CA ASP A 9 0.01 6.27 -18.12
C ASP A 9 -1.17 5.48 -18.69
N GLU A 10 -1.04 4.94 -19.89
CA GLU A 10 -2.11 4.19 -20.55
C GLU A 10 -2.42 2.90 -19.80
N GLN A 11 -1.39 2.19 -19.34
CA GLN A 11 -1.59 0.98 -18.55
C GLN A 11 -2.22 1.28 -17.19
N VAL A 12 -1.88 2.40 -16.54
CA VAL A 12 -2.57 2.81 -15.30
C VAL A 12 -4.04 3.10 -15.57
N LYS A 13 -4.37 3.81 -16.66
CA LYS A 13 -5.77 4.06 -17.06
C LYS A 13 -6.53 2.76 -17.36
N GLN A 14 -5.88 1.77 -17.97
CA GLN A 14 -6.49 0.47 -18.23
C GLN A 14 -6.86 -0.30 -16.96
N LEU A 15 -6.21 0.00 -15.82
CA LEU A 15 -6.61 -0.54 -14.53
C LEU A 15 -8.06 -0.18 -14.16
N GLU A 16 -8.63 0.87 -14.74
CA GLU A 16 -10.02 1.25 -14.48
C GLU A 16 -11.00 0.10 -14.72
N THR A 17 -10.77 -0.73 -15.73
CA THR A 17 -11.59 -1.93 -15.99
C THR A 17 -11.57 -2.89 -14.81
N ILE A 18 -10.40 -3.03 -14.14
CA ILE A 18 -10.24 -3.87 -12.95
C ILE A 18 -10.98 -3.24 -11.76
N PHE A 19 -10.84 -1.92 -11.58
CA PHE A 19 -11.57 -1.19 -10.53
C PHE A 19 -13.09 -1.37 -10.68
N GLN A 20 -13.62 -1.23 -11.89
CA GLN A 20 -15.05 -1.46 -12.18
C GLN A 20 -15.49 -2.88 -11.80
N ALA A 21 -14.69 -3.89 -12.15
CA ALA A 21 -14.99 -5.26 -11.78
C ALA A 21 -14.97 -5.45 -10.25
N LEU A 22 -13.99 -4.86 -9.56
CA LEU A 22 -13.80 -4.98 -8.12
C LEU A 22 -14.87 -4.26 -7.29
N GLU A 23 -15.61 -3.30 -7.85
CA GLU A 23 -16.74 -2.69 -7.14
C GLU A 23 -17.79 -3.70 -6.66
N ASN A 24 -17.91 -4.82 -7.37
CA ASN A 24 -18.80 -5.93 -7.00
C ASN A 24 -18.13 -6.94 -6.05
N TYR A 25 -16.83 -6.77 -5.76
CA TYR A 25 -16.02 -7.66 -4.93
C TYR A 25 -15.20 -6.85 -3.93
N SER A 26 -15.86 -5.98 -3.15
CA SER A 26 -15.22 -5.02 -2.24
C SER A 26 -14.32 -5.64 -1.16
N TYR A 27 -14.42 -6.96 -0.96
CA TYR A 27 -13.54 -7.72 -0.07
C TYR A 27 -12.19 -8.10 -0.71
N LEU A 28 -11.99 -7.82 -2.02
CA LEU A 28 -10.76 -8.09 -2.73
C LEU A 28 -10.01 -6.78 -2.99
N PRO A 29 -8.94 -6.49 -2.23
CA PRO A 29 -8.12 -5.34 -2.52
C PRO A 29 -7.32 -5.53 -3.83
N ILE A 30 -6.99 -4.42 -4.47
CA ILE A 30 -6.03 -4.37 -5.56
C ILE A 30 -4.68 -3.89 -5.03
N TRP A 31 -3.61 -4.57 -5.41
CA TRP A 31 -2.23 -4.22 -5.06
C TRP A 31 -1.50 -3.74 -6.29
N ILE A 32 -0.96 -2.53 -6.25
CA ILE A 32 -0.36 -1.87 -7.40
C ILE A 32 1.05 -1.42 -7.03
N HIS A 33 2.01 -1.80 -7.86
CA HIS A 33 3.39 -1.34 -7.79
C HIS A 33 3.44 0.18 -7.96
N THR A 34 4.12 0.88 -7.04
CA THR A 34 4.23 2.34 -7.07
C THR A 34 5.68 2.85 -6.91
N PHE A 35 6.66 1.96 -7.08
CA PHE A 35 8.07 2.29 -7.16
C PHE A 35 8.53 2.41 -8.63
N TYR A 36 9.81 2.66 -8.88
CA TYR A 36 10.35 2.68 -10.23
C TYR A 36 9.97 1.39 -11.00
N PRO A 37 9.54 1.48 -12.27
CA PRO A 37 9.55 2.62 -13.18
C PRO A 37 8.31 3.55 -13.13
N VAL A 38 7.40 3.36 -12.17
CA VAL A 38 6.17 4.17 -12.07
C VAL A 38 6.54 5.62 -11.73
N THR A 39 6.03 6.54 -12.53
CA THR A 39 6.30 7.98 -12.43
C THR A 39 5.29 8.70 -11.52
N SER A 40 5.58 9.94 -11.13
CA SER A 40 4.64 10.78 -10.37
C SER A 40 3.32 11.01 -11.10
N ASN A 41 3.33 11.06 -12.45
CA ASN A 41 2.11 11.24 -13.23
C ASN A 41 1.20 10.01 -13.15
N GLU A 42 1.78 8.82 -13.26
CA GLU A 42 1.07 7.55 -13.13
C GLU A 42 0.49 7.37 -11.72
N ILE A 43 1.24 7.77 -10.69
CA ILE A 43 0.74 7.79 -9.31
C ILE A 43 -0.45 8.72 -9.15
N ASN A 44 -0.43 9.92 -9.75
CA ASN A 44 -1.56 10.84 -9.71
C ASN A 44 -2.81 10.22 -10.38
N ILE A 45 -2.66 9.56 -11.53
CA ILE A 45 -3.76 8.84 -12.18
C ILE A 45 -4.32 7.75 -11.26
N LEU A 46 -3.44 7.00 -10.59
CA LEU A 46 -3.86 5.97 -9.64
C LEU A 46 -4.61 6.55 -8.43
N MET A 47 -4.15 7.68 -7.90
CA MET A 47 -4.83 8.39 -6.80
C MET A 47 -6.24 8.84 -7.22
N GLU A 48 -6.42 9.34 -8.46
CA GLU A 48 -7.73 9.70 -8.99
C GLU A 48 -8.64 8.48 -9.18
N LEU A 49 -8.12 7.36 -9.69
CA LEU A 49 -8.86 6.10 -9.76
C LEU A 49 -9.29 5.61 -8.36
N THR A 50 -8.41 5.71 -7.38
CA THR A 50 -8.71 5.32 -6.00
C THR A 50 -9.87 6.13 -5.41
N LYS A 51 -9.91 7.44 -5.64
CA LYS A 51 -11.03 8.31 -5.24
C LYS A 51 -12.31 8.00 -5.99
N LYS A 52 -12.19 7.73 -7.30
CA LYS A 52 -13.35 7.44 -8.18
C LYS A 52 -14.06 6.16 -7.78
N TYR A 53 -13.34 5.18 -7.22
CA TYR A 53 -13.86 3.86 -6.84
C TYR A 53 -13.72 3.61 -5.32
N PRO A 54 -14.49 4.30 -4.46
CA PRO A 54 -14.29 4.28 -3.01
C PRO A 54 -14.60 2.92 -2.35
N LYS A 55 -15.26 2.00 -3.05
CA LYS A 55 -15.51 0.63 -2.58
C LYS A 55 -14.34 -0.31 -2.83
N VAL A 56 -13.40 0.07 -3.68
CA VAL A 56 -12.23 -0.75 -4.02
C VAL A 56 -11.08 -0.35 -3.11
N SER A 57 -10.63 -1.27 -2.27
CA SER A 57 -9.44 -1.05 -1.45
C SER A 57 -8.17 -1.15 -2.30
N VAL A 58 -7.32 -0.12 -2.24
CA VAL A 58 -6.10 -0.01 -3.04
C VAL A 58 -4.87 -0.04 -2.14
N ILE A 59 -3.96 -0.98 -2.40
CA ILE A 59 -2.68 -1.10 -1.70
C ILE A 59 -1.59 -0.50 -2.61
N PHE A 60 -0.99 0.61 -2.17
CA PHE A 60 0.14 1.24 -2.82
C PHE A 60 1.42 0.51 -2.43
N GLY A 61 1.96 -0.28 -3.36
CA GLY A 61 3.18 -1.05 -3.17
C GLY A 61 4.40 -0.17 -2.91
N HIS A 62 5.27 -0.58 -1.97
CA HIS A 62 6.55 0.09 -1.71
C HIS A 62 6.42 1.55 -1.26
N ILE A 63 5.34 1.87 -0.55
CA ILE A 63 5.06 3.23 0.02
C ILE A 63 5.14 4.35 -1.03
N GLY A 64 4.84 4.07 -2.31
CA GLY A 64 4.94 5.10 -3.36
C GLY A 64 6.35 5.40 -3.86
N GLY A 65 7.35 4.62 -3.48
CA GLY A 65 8.73 4.81 -3.92
C GLY A 65 9.27 6.21 -3.67
N TYR A 66 9.68 6.93 -4.71
CA TYR A 66 10.15 8.32 -4.59
C TYR A 66 9.05 9.34 -4.27
N ASN A 67 7.78 8.97 -4.41
CA ASN A 67 6.61 9.82 -4.12
C ASN A 67 6.01 9.56 -2.73
N TRP A 68 6.74 8.92 -1.85
CA TRP A 68 6.26 8.43 -0.56
C TRP A 68 5.56 9.50 0.30
N MET A 69 6.04 10.75 0.32
CA MET A 69 5.39 11.81 1.09
C MET A 69 3.96 12.06 0.61
N ASN A 70 3.80 12.27 -0.70
CA ASN A 70 2.47 12.53 -1.29
C ASN A 70 1.54 11.34 -1.10
N ILE A 71 2.08 10.11 -1.15
CA ILE A 71 1.28 8.90 -0.95
C ILE A 71 0.87 8.73 0.51
N ILE A 72 1.73 9.00 1.49
CA ILE A 72 1.36 8.95 2.90
C ILE A 72 0.23 9.96 3.19
N ASP A 73 0.36 11.20 2.72
CA ASP A 73 -0.67 12.24 2.88
C ASP A 73 -1.99 11.82 2.20
N PHE A 74 -1.90 11.29 0.99
CA PHE A 74 -3.07 10.77 0.27
C PHE A 74 -3.77 9.64 1.03
N VAL A 75 -3.02 8.65 1.51
CA VAL A 75 -3.55 7.51 2.27
C VAL A 75 -4.18 7.96 3.57
N LYS A 76 -3.62 8.97 4.23
CA LYS A 76 -4.18 9.55 5.46
C LYS A 76 -5.60 10.07 5.25
N GLU A 77 -5.87 10.71 4.11
CA GLU A 77 -7.15 11.33 3.77
C GLU A 77 -8.12 10.40 3.03
N THR A 78 -7.64 9.28 2.49
CA THR A 78 -8.42 8.41 1.58
C THR A 78 -8.76 7.08 2.28
N PRO A 79 -10.04 6.83 2.64
CA PRO A 79 -10.43 5.67 3.46
C PRO A 79 -10.04 4.31 2.88
N ASN A 80 -10.12 4.15 1.57
CA ASN A 80 -9.88 2.90 0.85
C ASN A 80 -8.44 2.74 0.33
N ALA A 81 -7.50 3.59 0.78
CA ALA A 81 -6.08 3.51 0.41
C ALA A 81 -5.24 2.95 1.55
N TYR A 82 -4.28 2.06 1.23
CA TYR A 82 -3.39 1.35 2.14
C TYR A 82 -1.96 1.40 1.63
N LEU A 83 -0.98 1.18 2.53
CA LEU A 83 0.45 1.17 2.23
C LEU A 83 1.03 -0.23 2.44
N ASP A 84 1.76 -0.70 1.47
CA ASP A 84 2.70 -1.81 1.62
C ASP A 84 4.08 -1.26 2.03
N LEU A 85 4.66 -1.82 3.09
CA LEU A 85 5.90 -1.33 3.67
C LEU A 85 7.17 -1.99 3.09
N SER A 86 7.04 -2.80 2.03
CA SER A 86 8.18 -3.50 1.41
C SER A 86 9.05 -2.58 0.58
N ALA A 87 10.20 -3.11 0.17
CA ALA A 87 11.19 -2.47 -0.70
C ALA A 87 11.58 -1.02 -0.32
N SER A 88 11.35 -0.64 0.94
CA SER A 88 11.75 0.69 1.40
C SER A 88 13.26 0.73 1.67
N PHE A 89 13.95 1.60 0.93
CA PHE A 89 15.39 1.85 1.09
C PHE A 89 15.71 2.84 2.21
N SER A 90 14.70 3.35 2.92
CA SER A 90 14.88 4.33 3.98
C SER A 90 14.00 4.01 5.19
N SER A 91 14.63 3.79 6.34
CA SER A 91 13.92 3.64 7.61
C SER A 91 13.09 4.88 8.00
N LEU A 92 13.47 6.06 7.52
CA LEU A 92 12.68 7.29 7.71
C LEU A 92 11.30 7.17 7.07
N VAL A 93 11.24 6.68 5.83
CA VAL A 93 9.98 6.50 5.08
C VAL A 93 9.05 5.55 5.84
N VAL A 94 9.56 4.40 6.27
CA VAL A 94 8.80 3.44 7.07
C VAL A 94 8.34 4.05 8.38
N LYS A 95 9.22 4.79 9.08
CA LYS A 95 8.87 5.47 10.33
C LYS A 95 7.74 6.47 10.14
N MET A 96 7.79 7.28 9.07
CA MET A 96 6.74 8.25 8.76
C MET A 96 5.40 7.56 8.48
N ALA A 97 5.39 6.52 7.64
CA ALA A 97 4.18 5.75 7.36
C ALA A 97 3.54 5.17 8.64
N ILE A 98 4.35 4.50 9.48
CA ILE A 98 3.87 3.93 10.75
C ILE A 98 3.35 5.01 11.72
N THR A 99 3.94 6.20 11.71
CA THR A 99 3.53 7.30 12.59
C THR A 99 2.22 7.94 12.13
N GLU A 100 2.08 8.18 10.82
CA GLU A 100 0.95 8.93 10.26
C GLU A 100 -0.29 8.05 10.00
N VAL A 101 -0.09 6.80 9.56
CA VAL A 101 -1.19 5.93 9.12
C VAL A 101 -1.03 4.46 9.60
N PRO A 102 -0.80 4.21 10.89
CA PRO A 102 -0.48 2.86 11.40
C PRO A 102 -1.51 1.80 11.04
N ASN A 103 -2.79 2.16 11.03
CA ASN A 103 -3.90 1.24 10.74
C ASN A 103 -4.07 0.93 9.24
N LYS A 104 -3.29 1.57 8.39
CA LYS A 104 -3.30 1.38 6.93
C LYS A 104 -1.97 0.84 6.40
N CYS A 105 -0.99 0.62 7.27
CA CYS A 105 0.28 -0.02 6.94
C CYS A 105 0.14 -1.53 6.95
N LEU A 106 0.67 -2.17 5.90
CA LEU A 106 0.68 -3.62 5.73
C LEU A 106 2.12 -4.10 5.64
N TYR A 107 2.47 -5.11 6.44
CA TYR A 107 3.77 -5.75 6.34
C TYR A 107 3.87 -6.57 5.05
N SER A 108 4.98 -6.41 4.37
CA SER A 108 5.41 -7.22 3.24
C SER A 108 6.94 -7.16 3.11
N SER A 109 7.53 -8.07 2.39
CA SER A 109 8.98 -8.16 2.27
C SER A 109 9.51 -7.92 0.87
N ASP A 110 8.67 -8.06 -0.15
CA ASP A 110 9.10 -8.05 -1.56
C ASP A 110 10.12 -9.17 -1.88
N ALA A 111 9.99 -10.33 -1.22
CA ALA A 111 10.89 -11.46 -1.49
C ALA A 111 10.78 -11.92 -2.97
N PRO A 112 11.88 -12.23 -3.66
CA PRO A 112 13.25 -12.41 -3.14
C PRO A 112 14.11 -11.13 -3.10
N TYR A 113 13.58 -9.97 -3.49
CA TYR A 113 14.34 -8.71 -3.52
C TYR A 113 14.54 -8.11 -2.13
N GLY A 114 13.61 -8.33 -1.22
CA GLY A 114 13.71 -7.96 0.18
C GLY A 114 13.79 -9.18 1.11
N GLU A 115 14.29 -8.96 2.33
CA GLU A 115 14.47 -10.00 3.35
C GLU A 115 13.35 -9.92 4.41
N PRO A 116 12.47 -10.95 4.51
CA PRO A 116 11.33 -10.92 5.42
C PRO A 116 11.70 -10.62 6.87
N LEU A 117 12.74 -11.27 7.40
CA LEU A 117 13.15 -11.07 8.78
C LEU A 117 13.63 -9.66 9.05
N LEU A 118 14.43 -9.09 8.14
CA LEU A 118 14.94 -7.72 8.30
C LEU A 118 13.82 -6.68 8.22
N ASN A 119 12.87 -6.84 7.31
CA ASN A 119 11.72 -5.93 7.20
C ASN A 119 10.85 -5.98 8.45
N LYS A 120 10.60 -7.18 9.00
CA LYS A 120 9.91 -7.33 10.28
C LYS A 120 10.66 -6.64 11.41
N GLN A 121 11.96 -6.91 11.56
CA GLN A 121 12.79 -6.32 12.61
C GLN A 121 12.87 -4.78 12.50
N MET A 122 12.85 -4.24 11.28
CA MET A 122 12.82 -2.79 11.07
C MET A 122 11.53 -2.19 11.65
N ILE A 123 10.38 -2.80 11.42
CA ILE A 123 9.09 -2.34 11.99
C ILE A 123 9.15 -2.40 13.52
N GLU A 124 9.60 -3.50 14.11
CA GLU A 124 9.74 -3.68 15.57
C GLU A 124 10.75 -2.69 16.18
N TYR A 125 11.79 -2.31 15.44
CA TYR A 125 12.76 -1.31 15.88
C TYR A 125 12.19 0.11 15.86
N LEU A 126 11.46 0.46 14.81
CA LEU A 126 10.92 1.80 14.56
C LEU A 126 9.67 2.12 15.38
N CYS A 127 8.87 1.12 15.71
CA CYS A 127 7.68 1.22 16.55
C CYS A 127 7.93 0.57 17.91
N LYS A 128 7.40 1.15 18.99
CA LYS A 128 7.48 0.59 20.34
C LYS A 128 6.13 0.18 20.89
N ASP A 129 5.06 0.51 20.20
CA ASP A 129 3.71 0.11 20.54
C ASP A 129 3.44 -1.29 19.97
N LYS A 130 3.24 -2.25 20.88
CA LYS A 130 3.03 -3.65 20.50
C LYS A 130 1.74 -3.85 19.72
N GLU A 131 0.68 -3.12 20.04
CA GLU A 131 -0.60 -3.24 19.32
C GLU A 131 -0.46 -2.77 17.88
N ILE A 132 0.24 -1.65 17.68
CA ILE A 132 0.54 -1.14 16.32
C ILE A 132 1.39 -2.15 15.55
N ILE A 133 2.43 -2.73 16.17
CA ILE A 133 3.28 -3.74 15.53
C ILE A 133 2.44 -4.96 15.11
N ASP A 134 1.64 -5.53 16.02
CA ASP A 134 0.81 -6.70 15.76
C ASP A 134 -0.22 -6.42 14.64
N ASN A 135 -0.80 -5.21 14.61
CA ASN A 135 -1.68 -4.78 13.54
C ASN A 135 -0.96 -4.68 12.19
N ILE A 136 0.22 -4.09 12.11
CA ILE A 136 1.00 -3.97 10.88
C ILE A 136 1.43 -5.35 10.37
N LEU A 137 1.89 -6.23 11.26
CA LEU A 137 2.40 -7.56 10.91
C LEU A 137 1.31 -8.54 10.48
N GLY A 138 0.03 -8.28 10.77
CA GLY A 138 -1.06 -9.17 10.38
C GLY A 138 -2.46 -8.62 10.59
N GLY A 139 -2.72 -7.89 11.69
CA GLY A 139 -4.06 -7.45 12.04
C GLY A 139 -4.72 -6.57 10.95
N ASN A 140 -3.98 -5.65 10.35
CA ASN A 140 -4.52 -4.77 9.31
C ASN A 140 -4.93 -5.53 8.04
N ILE A 141 -4.14 -6.52 7.61
CA ILE A 141 -4.47 -7.33 6.44
C ILE A 141 -5.70 -8.22 6.70
N LEU A 142 -5.83 -8.78 7.92
CA LEU A 142 -7.01 -9.54 8.30
C LEU A 142 -8.28 -8.69 8.27
N LYS A 143 -8.20 -7.45 8.78
CA LYS A 143 -9.31 -6.48 8.72
C LYS A 143 -9.67 -6.13 7.27
N LEU A 144 -8.65 -5.87 6.44
CA LEU A 144 -8.82 -5.50 5.04
C LEU A 144 -9.55 -6.59 4.24
N PHE A 145 -9.26 -7.87 4.50
CA PHE A 145 -9.91 -9.00 3.85
C PHE A 145 -11.18 -9.49 4.56
N ASN A 146 -11.64 -8.82 5.62
CA ASN A 146 -12.77 -9.25 6.46
C ASN A 146 -12.61 -10.69 7.00
N LEU A 147 -11.36 -11.08 7.32
CA LEU A 147 -11.02 -12.40 7.85
C LEU A 147 -10.96 -12.41 9.38
N ASN A 148 -11.73 -11.56 10.05
CA ASN A 148 -11.80 -11.55 11.50
C ASN A 148 -12.49 -12.83 11.99
N SER A 149 -11.72 -13.64 12.69
CA SER A 149 -12.20 -14.80 13.46
C SER A 149 -12.86 -14.38 14.74
#